data_8d74bba345729f451f9e237f88080df8
#
_entry.id   8d74bba345729f451f9e237f88080df8
#
_cell.length_a   1.000
_cell.length_b   1.000
_cell.length_c   1.000
_cell.angle_alpha   90.00
_cell.angle_beta   90.00
_cell.angle_gamma   90.00
#
_symmetry.space_group_name_H-M   'P 1'
#
loop_
_entity.id
_entity.type
_entity.pdbx_description
1 polymer ?
#
loop_
_entity_poly.entity_id
_entity_poly.type
_entity_poly.pdbx_seq_one_letter_code
_entity_poly.pdbx_strand_id
1 'polypeptide(L)'
;AEKSNLDYKVKFSNEYVAVNNSEGLFLKLRTISKQLSYEFYRAKPVMTAEDFGYFTQKYKGLLFWLGAGNNYDLHSPQFLPDDSVIDYGVEIFYKLAKSWILI
;
A
#
# COMPACT_ATOMS: atom_id res chain seq x y z
N ALA A 1 -27.94 23.88 1.27
CA ALA A 1 -27.99 25.22 0.65
C ALA A 1 -29.35 25.50 0.01
N GLU A 2 -30.00 24.53 -0.59
CA GLU A 2 -31.32 24.72 -1.20
C GLU A 2 -32.38 25.20 -0.21
N LYS A 3 -32.37 24.64 1.03
CA LYS A 3 -33.30 25.05 2.10
C LYS A 3 -33.02 26.45 2.65
N SER A 4 -31.84 26.99 2.40
CA SER A 4 -31.40 28.31 2.88
C SER A 4 -31.47 29.38 1.80
N ASN A 5 -31.95 29.05 0.62
CA ASN A 5 -31.97 29.94 -0.53
C ASN A 5 -30.60 30.52 -0.89
N LEU A 6 -29.55 29.75 -0.67
CA LEU A 6 -28.17 30.14 -0.97
C LEU A 6 -27.69 29.41 -2.22
N ASP A 7 -27.00 30.15 -3.05
CA ASP A 7 -26.30 29.55 -4.19
C ASP A 7 -25.09 28.78 -3.68
N TYR A 8 -24.82 27.63 -4.29
CA TYR A 8 -23.66 26.84 -3.93
C TYR A 8 -23.03 26.25 -5.21
N LYS A 9 -21.74 25.97 -5.10
CA LYS A 9 -20.98 25.27 -6.14
C LYS A 9 -20.09 24.23 -5.46
N VAL A 10 -20.20 22.99 -5.91
CA VAL A 10 -19.37 21.89 -5.43
C VAL A 10 -18.36 21.55 -6.52
N LYS A 11 -17.08 21.55 -6.15
CA LYS A 11 -16.00 21.20 -7.06
C LYS A 11 -15.19 20.05 -6.44
N PHE A 12 -15.08 18.95 -7.18
CA PHE A 12 -14.24 17.83 -6.78
C PHE A 12 -12.88 17.95 -7.43
N SER A 13 -11.83 17.85 -6.61
CA SER A 13 -10.45 17.78 -7.07
C SER A 13 -9.73 16.70 -6.28
N ASN A 14 -8.73 16.05 -6.88
CA ASN A 14 -7.95 15.00 -6.23
C ASN A 14 -8.83 13.85 -5.74
N GLU A 15 -9.68 13.31 -6.59
CA GLU A 15 -10.46 12.12 -6.29
C GLU A 15 -9.54 10.91 -6.23
N TYR A 16 -9.69 10.11 -5.16
CA TYR A 16 -8.94 8.87 -4.97
C TYR A 16 -9.88 7.70 -4.84
N VAL A 17 -9.47 6.58 -5.41
CA VAL A 17 -10.19 5.32 -5.34
C VAL A 17 -9.56 4.47 -4.24
N ALA A 18 -10.39 3.78 -3.47
CA ALA A 18 -9.91 2.89 -2.43
C ALA A 18 -9.02 1.79 -3.01
N VAL A 19 -7.90 1.51 -2.34
CA VAL A 19 -7.06 0.37 -2.66
C VAL A 19 -7.76 -0.90 -2.18
N ASN A 20 -7.99 -1.83 -3.09
CA ASN A 20 -8.58 -3.12 -2.78
C ASN A 20 -7.57 -4.22 -3.10
N ASN A 21 -6.85 -4.67 -2.09
CA ASN A 21 -5.80 -5.66 -2.23
C ASN A 21 -6.37 -7.04 -2.58
N SER A 22 -5.70 -7.73 -3.49
CA SER A 22 -6.02 -9.12 -3.82
C SER A 22 -5.67 -10.02 -2.65
N GLU A 23 -6.63 -10.81 -2.17
CA GLU A 23 -6.40 -11.77 -1.09
C GLU A 23 -5.40 -12.84 -1.50
N GLY A 24 -5.44 -13.28 -2.76
CA GLY A 24 -4.47 -14.26 -3.27
C GLY A 24 -3.04 -13.75 -3.22
N LEU A 25 -2.83 -12.49 -3.60
CA LEU A 25 -1.51 -11.87 -3.52
C LEU A 25 -1.07 -11.63 -2.08
N PHE A 26 -2.00 -11.26 -1.21
CA PHE A 26 -1.74 -11.13 0.21
C PHE A 26 -1.23 -12.44 0.81
N LEU A 27 -1.89 -13.55 0.52
CA LEU A 27 -1.49 -14.86 1.00
C LEU A 27 -0.12 -15.27 0.45
N LYS A 28 0.17 -14.93 -0.81
CA LYS A 28 1.47 -15.18 -1.42
C LYS A 28 2.58 -14.38 -0.71
N LEU A 29 2.34 -13.11 -0.43
CA LEU A 29 3.28 -12.28 0.31
C LEU A 29 3.52 -12.83 1.71
N ARG A 30 2.46 -13.27 2.39
CA ARG A 30 2.57 -13.90 3.71
C ARG A 30 3.47 -15.13 3.67
N THR A 31 3.29 -15.98 2.68
CA THR A 31 4.10 -17.20 2.52
C THR A 31 5.58 -16.85 2.29
N ILE A 32 5.84 -15.89 1.40
CA ILE A 32 7.19 -15.43 1.11
C ILE A 32 7.85 -14.84 2.36
N SER A 33 7.14 -13.99 3.08
CA SER A 33 7.65 -13.37 4.31
C SER A 33 8.02 -14.43 5.34
N LYS A 34 7.21 -15.47 5.47
CA LYS A 34 7.48 -16.58 6.36
C LYS A 34 8.73 -17.36 5.93
N GLN A 35 8.91 -17.61 4.65
CA GLN A 35 10.10 -18.27 4.11
C GLN A 35 11.37 -17.47 4.37
N LEU A 36 11.28 -16.14 4.34
CA LEU A 36 12.40 -15.25 4.60
C LEU A 36 12.60 -14.96 6.08
N SER A 37 11.76 -15.51 6.95
CA SER A 37 11.76 -15.24 8.40
C SER A 37 11.52 -13.78 8.74
N TYR A 38 10.74 -13.09 7.91
CA TYR A 38 10.32 -11.72 8.17
C TYR A 38 9.02 -11.71 8.97
N GLU A 39 8.90 -10.74 9.88
CA GLU A 39 7.65 -10.50 10.59
C GLU A 39 6.58 -10.01 9.60
N PHE A 40 5.38 -10.52 9.75
CA PHE A 40 4.28 -10.20 8.85
C PHE A 40 3.00 -9.96 9.64
N TYR A 41 2.36 -8.84 9.36
CA TYR A 41 1.12 -8.46 10.03
C TYR A 41 0.08 -8.04 9.00
N ARG A 42 -1.17 -8.41 9.24
CA ARG A 42 -2.29 -7.86 8.48
C ARG A 42 -2.62 -6.49 9.06
N ALA A 43 -2.35 -5.45 8.31
CA ALA A 43 -2.67 -4.08 8.72
C ALA A 43 -4.18 -3.84 8.68
N LYS A 44 -4.66 -3.02 9.60
CA LYS A 44 -6.05 -2.55 9.57
C LYS A 44 -6.21 -1.55 8.43
N PRO A 45 -7.40 -1.47 7.81
CA PRO A 45 -7.67 -0.44 6.82
C PRO A 45 -7.38 0.96 7.37
N VAL A 46 -6.76 1.80 6.57
CA VAL A 46 -6.46 3.19 6.92
C VAL A 46 -7.01 4.12 5.85
N MET A 47 -7.38 5.32 6.24
CA MET A 47 -7.95 6.32 5.36
C MET A 47 -6.85 7.24 4.84
N THR A 48 -5.99 6.70 4.00
CA THR A 48 -4.93 7.46 3.32
C THR A 48 -5.26 7.60 1.83
N ALA A 49 -4.91 8.74 1.26
CA ALA A 49 -5.03 8.94 -0.19
C ALA A 49 -3.91 8.20 -0.90
N GLU A 50 -4.25 7.44 -1.96
CA GLU A 50 -3.28 6.62 -2.67
C GLU A 50 -3.71 6.41 -4.11
N ASP A 51 -2.81 6.67 -5.06
CA ASP A 51 -3.07 6.47 -6.49
C ASP A 51 -3.20 5.00 -6.87
N PHE A 52 -2.64 4.11 -6.09
CA PHE A 52 -2.63 2.67 -6.38
C PHE A 52 -4.03 2.06 -6.48
N GLY A 53 -5.04 2.71 -5.92
CA GLY A 53 -6.43 2.27 -6.06
C GLY A 53 -6.89 2.16 -7.51
N TYR A 54 -6.38 3.01 -8.39
CA TYR A 54 -6.70 2.94 -9.82
C TYR A 54 -6.17 1.66 -10.47
N PHE A 55 -5.03 1.18 -10.03
CA PHE A 55 -4.48 -0.11 -10.50
C PHE A 55 -5.34 -1.27 -10.02
N THR A 56 -5.80 -1.25 -8.76
CA THR A 56 -6.60 -2.35 -8.21
C THR A 56 -8.01 -2.39 -8.79
N GLN A 57 -8.49 -1.33 -9.42
CA GLN A 57 -9.73 -1.37 -10.18
C GLN A 57 -9.62 -2.20 -11.47
N LYS A 58 -8.46 -2.22 -12.09
CA LYS A 58 -8.23 -2.89 -13.38
C LYS A 58 -7.53 -4.23 -13.24
N TYR A 59 -6.68 -4.37 -12.25
CA TYR A 59 -5.80 -5.53 -12.09
C TYR A 59 -5.86 -6.03 -10.66
N LYS A 60 -5.52 -7.30 -10.48
CA LYS A 60 -5.24 -7.81 -9.15
C LYS A 60 -3.94 -7.18 -8.67
N GLY A 61 -4.00 -6.46 -7.59
CA GLY A 61 -2.86 -5.72 -7.05
C GLY A 61 -2.72 -5.91 -5.56
N LEU A 62 -1.57 -5.55 -5.06
CA LEU A 62 -1.25 -5.60 -3.63
C LEU A 62 -0.38 -4.41 -3.27
N LEU A 63 -0.88 -3.57 -2.39
CA LEU A 63 -0.10 -2.52 -1.74
C LEU A 63 0.16 -2.95 -0.30
N PHE A 64 1.40 -2.90 0.12
CA PHE A 64 1.78 -3.27 1.48
C PHE A 64 2.74 -2.26 2.08
N TRP A 65 2.80 -2.25 3.39
CA TRP A 65 3.71 -1.41 4.14
C TRP A 65 4.99 -2.19 4.47
N LEU A 66 6.12 -1.55 4.24
CA LEU A 66 7.42 -2.08 4.64
C LEU A 66 7.93 -1.24 5.81
N GLY A 67 8.27 -1.89 6.93
CA GLY A 67 8.77 -1.20 8.10
C GLY A 67 10.06 -0.43 7.80
N ALA A 68 10.13 0.81 8.23
CA ALA A 68 11.24 1.71 7.90
C ALA A 68 12.33 1.77 8.99
N GLY A 69 12.08 1.16 10.14
CA GLY A 69 13.06 1.11 11.23
C GLY A 69 13.19 2.41 12.03
N ASN A 70 12.22 3.31 11.93
CA ASN A 70 12.21 4.55 12.70
C ASN A 70 10.79 4.89 13.19
N ASN A 71 10.69 5.88 14.09
CA ASN A 71 9.43 6.26 14.72
C ASN A 71 8.78 7.49 14.11
N TYR A 72 9.26 7.99 12.97
CA TYR A 72 8.71 9.16 12.30
C TYR A 72 7.74 8.77 11.20
N ASP A 73 6.71 9.58 11.03
CA ASP A 73 5.73 9.38 9.95
C ASP A 73 6.37 9.57 8.57
N LEU A 74 5.79 8.94 7.57
CA LEU A 74 6.30 8.92 6.19
C LEU A 74 6.56 10.32 5.62
N HIS A 75 5.70 11.28 5.94
CA HIS A 75 5.82 12.66 5.43
C HIS A 75 6.51 13.61 6.40
N SER A 76 7.06 13.09 7.51
CA SER A 76 7.85 13.90 8.43
C SER A 76 9.17 14.31 7.81
N PRO A 77 9.64 15.56 8.02
CA PRO A 77 10.99 15.96 7.58
C PRO A 77 12.11 15.16 8.25
N GLN A 78 11.81 14.49 9.36
CA GLN A 78 12.76 13.67 10.11
C GLN A 78 12.72 12.20 9.68
N PHE A 79 11.85 11.84 8.74
CA PHE A 79 11.74 10.47 8.26
C PHE A 79 13.03 10.07 7.57
N LEU A 80 13.67 9.04 8.09
CA LEU A 80 14.88 8.46 7.54
C LEU A 80 14.81 6.95 7.69
N PRO A 81 14.45 6.23 6.63
CA PRO A 81 14.41 4.77 6.69
C PRO A 81 15.82 4.21 6.83
N ASP A 82 15.93 3.08 7.52
CA ASP A 82 17.18 2.34 7.59
C ASP A 82 17.53 1.81 6.19
N ASP A 83 18.78 1.93 5.79
CA ASP A 83 19.26 1.47 4.47
C ASP A 83 19.01 -0.03 4.25
N SER A 84 19.00 -0.83 5.31
CA SER A 84 18.70 -2.26 5.23
C SER A 84 17.29 -2.55 4.70
N VAL A 85 16.37 -1.60 4.79
CA VAL A 85 15.01 -1.73 4.27
C VAL A 85 15.02 -1.95 2.75
N ILE A 86 15.98 -1.36 2.06
CA ILE A 86 16.13 -1.51 0.60
C ILE A 86 16.36 -2.98 0.26
N ASP A 87 17.25 -3.64 0.98
CA ASP A 87 17.58 -5.05 0.74
C ASP A 87 16.35 -5.95 0.99
N TYR A 88 15.61 -5.69 2.05
CA TYR A 88 14.37 -6.43 2.36
C TYR A 88 13.33 -6.24 1.27
N GLY A 89 13.13 -5.01 0.82
CA GLY A 89 12.20 -4.70 -0.26
C GLY A 89 12.57 -5.38 -1.56
N VAL A 90 13.83 -5.31 -1.95
CA VAL A 90 14.35 -5.96 -3.16
C VAL A 90 14.12 -7.46 -3.10
N GLU A 91 14.42 -8.09 -1.98
CA GLU A 91 14.25 -9.54 -1.83
C GLU A 91 12.79 -9.96 -1.92
N ILE A 92 11.89 -9.21 -1.29
CA ILE A 92 10.45 -9.47 -1.37
C ILE A 92 9.98 -9.37 -2.82
N PHE A 93 10.31 -8.30 -3.52
CA PHE A 93 9.89 -8.10 -4.91
C PHE A 93 10.48 -9.15 -5.84
N TYR A 94 11.72 -9.51 -5.64
CA TYR A 94 12.37 -10.57 -6.41
C TYR A 94 11.64 -11.91 -6.24
N LYS A 95 11.33 -12.29 -5.01
CA LYS A 95 10.61 -13.52 -4.71
C LYS A 95 9.19 -13.51 -5.27
N LEU A 96 8.50 -12.37 -5.17
CA LEU A 96 7.16 -12.22 -5.75
C LEU A 96 7.20 -12.39 -7.27
N ALA A 97 8.11 -11.70 -7.94
CA ALA A 97 8.25 -11.78 -9.39
C ALA A 97 8.61 -13.20 -9.84
N LYS A 98 9.55 -13.82 -9.16
CA LYS A 98 9.97 -15.20 -9.46
C LYS A 98 8.83 -16.20 -9.30
N SER A 99 8.01 -16.04 -8.24
CA SER A 99 6.86 -16.91 -8.03
C SER A 99 5.81 -16.78 -9.14
N TRP A 100 5.76 -15.64 -9.80
CA TRP A 100 4.86 -15.38 -10.93
C TRP A 100 5.30 -16.09 -12.20
N ILE A 101 6.61 -16.08 -12.47
CA ILE A 101 7.20 -16.66 -13.67
C ILE A 101 7.10 -18.19 -13.67
N LEU A 102 7.06 -18.80 -12.49
CA LEU A 102 7.05 -20.26 -12.31
C LEU A 102 5.65 -20.87 -12.32
N ILE A 103 4.61 -20.09 -12.58
CA ILE A 103 3.23 -20.58 -12.66
C ILE A 103 2.97 -21.24 -14.03
#